data_556732ebb75770d6c98f89e8c1d9366b
#
_entry.id   556732ebb75770d6c98f89e8c1d9366b
#
_cell.length_a   1.000
_cell.length_b   1.000
_cell.length_c   1.000
_cell.angle_alpha   90.00
_cell.angle_beta   90.00
_cell.angle_gamma   90.00
#
_symmetry.space_group_name_H-M   'P 1'
#
loop_
_entity.id
_entity.type
_entity.pdbx_description
1 polymer ?
#
loop_
_entity_poly.entity_id
_entity_poly.type
_entity_poly.pdbx_seq_one_letter_code
_entity_poly.pdbx_strand_id
1 'polypeptide(L)'
;GGPGGRGTEGRLQVDGLGVGAPLSGGGVSGYLPDIANAQEVSFTTSGGLGEAEVGGPTMNIVPKTGGNTVRGTIYAAGVGNALVGSNYTDELRAAGLRTPGELLKLWDINGGVGGPIVKDRIWYFVNSREEGSWQSVPGMYRNQNAGDPTKFIYVPDLTRQAVTASDWTTGSLRLTVQATPRNRFNVFWDEQKVCQKCVNGGL
;
A
#
# COMPACT_ATOMS: atom_id res chain seq x y z
N GLY A 1 8.38 13.72 -11.08
CA GLY A 1 9.12 14.68 -10.26
C GLY A 1 8.36 15.98 -10.13
N GLY A 2 8.45 16.63 -8.98
CA GLY A 2 7.90 17.97 -8.77
C GLY A 2 8.80 19.07 -9.37
N PRO A 3 8.38 20.33 -9.39
CA PRO A 3 9.19 21.43 -9.84
C PRO A 3 10.51 21.50 -9.06
N GLY A 4 11.65 21.44 -9.77
CA GLY A 4 12.98 21.56 -9.19
C GLY A 4 13.63 20.28 -8.68
N GLY A 5 12.99 19.13 -8.77
CA GLY A 5 13.53 17.85 -8.29
C GLY A 5 13.59 16.75 -9.35
N ARG A 6 14.46 15.77 -9.16
CA ARG A 6 14.47 14.53 -9.94
C ARG A 6 13.29 13.65 -9.57
N GLY A 7 12.90 12.70 -10.44
CA GLY A 7 11.76 11.80 -10.21
C GLY A 7 11.86 10.94 -8.94
N THR A 8 13.07 10.79 -8.40
CA THR A 8 13.38 10.00 -7.19
C THR A 8 13.54 10.85 -5.92
N GLU A 9 13.34 12.16 -6.00
CA GLU A 9 13.57 13.07 -4.86
C GLU A 9 12.32 13.36 -4.02
N GLY A 10 11.19 12.70 -4.32
CA GLY A 10 10.01 12.75 -3.44
C GLY A 10 10.32 12.14 -2.08
N ARG A 11 9.82 12.74 -1.00
CA ARG A 11 9.99 12.24 0.37
C ARG A 11 8.66 11.83 0.97
N LEU A 12 8.61 10.63 1.54
CA LEU A 12 7.53 10.16 2.37
C LEU A 12 7.99 10.13 3.82
N GLN A 13 7.22 10.75 4.68
CA GLN A 13 7.52 10.85 6.11
C GLN A 13 6.31 10.39 6.94
N VAL A 14 6.61 9.83 8.09
CA VAL A 14 5.63 9.52 9.15
C VAL A 14 6.10 10.20 10.42
N ASP A 15 5.27 11.09 10.98
CA ASP A 15 5.65 11.97 12.11
C ASP A 15 6.97 12.74 11.86
N GLY A 16 7.22 13.17 10.63
CA GLY A 16 8.45 13.86 10.24
C GLY A 16 9.66 12.95 10.01
N LEU A 17 9.56 11.65 10.24
CA LEU A 17 10.64 10.69 10.01
C LEU A 17 10.55 10.11 8.61
N GLY A 18 11.63 10.13 7.85
CA GLY A 18 11.69 9.57 6.50
C GLY A 18 11.51 8.06 6.51
N VAL A 19 10.54 7.57 5.73
CA VAL A 19 10.28 6.12 5.51
C VAL A 19 10.66 5.67 4.10
N GLY A 20 11.39 6.49 3.37
CA GLY A 20 11.92 6.17 2.05
C GLY A 20 13.18 5.31 2.11
N ALA A 21 13.47 4.60 1.02
CA ALA A 21 14.68 3.79 0.89
C ALA A 21 15.93 4.69 0.76
N PRO A 22 16.93 4.57 1.64
CA PRO A 22 18.12 5.45 1.61
C PRO A 22 18.92 5.34 0.31
N LEU A 23 18.96 4.15 -0.30
CA LEU A 23 19.70 3.89 -1.54
C LEU A 23 19.16 4.63 -2.78
N SER A 24 17.93 5.11 -2.72
CA SER A 24 17.29 5.84 -3.82
C SER A 24 17.06 7.32 -3.50
N GLY A 25 17.90 7.91 -2.64
CA GLY A 25 17.73 9.30 -2.23
C GLY A 25 16.45 9.56 -1.43
N GLY A 26 15.81 8.50 -0.92
CA GLY A 26 14.56 8.58 -0.15
C GLY A 26 13.28 8.73 -0.98
N GLY A 27 13.39 8.83 -2.30
CA GLY A 27 12.24 9.02 -3.20
C GLY A 27 11.48 7.74 -3.57
N VAL A 28 12.02 6.57 -3.23
CA VAL A 28 11.37 5.28 -3.42
C VAL A 28 11.09 4.69 -2.04
N SER A 29 9.85 4.28 -1.81
CA SER A 29 9.45 3.65 -0.56
C SER A 29 8.64 2.40 -0.86
N GLY A 30 8.94 1.30 -0.16
CA GLY A 30 8.06 0.14 -0.09
C GLY A 30 6.97 0.30 0.99
N TYR A 31 6.98 1.43 1.70
CA TYR A 31 5.98 1.74 2.71
C TYR A 31 4.68 2.22 2.06
N LEU A 32 3.60 1.57 2.37
CA LEU A 32 2.27 1.95 1.93
C LEU A 32 1.53 2.66 3.08
N PRO A 33 1.34 3.99 2.98
CA PRO A 33 0.71 4.73 4.05
C PRO A 33 -0.77 4.41 4.21
N ASP A 34 -1.21 4.23 5.44
CA ASP A 34 -2.63 4.13 5.76
C ASP A 34 -3.25 5.53 5.98
N ILE A 35 -3.63 6.16 4.87
CA ILE A 35 -4.21 7.51 4.88
C ILE A 35 -5.57 7.56 5.60
N ALA A 36 -6.35 6.49 5.58
CA ALA A 36 -7.65 6.44 6.24
C ALA A 36 -7.53 6.56 7.77
N ASN A 37 -6.40 6.13 8.32
CA ASN A 37 -6.08 6.26 9.74
C ASN A 37 -5.04 7.36 10.04
N ALA A 38 -4.80 8.26 9.09
CA ALA A 38 -4.05 9.48 9.33
C ALA A 38 -4.91 10.52 10.05
N GLN A 39 -4.33 11.24 10.98
CA GLN A 39 -4.90 12.43 11.61
C GLN A 39 -4.71 13.65 10.70
N GLU A 40 -3.55 13.71 10.05
CA GLU A 40 -3.18 14.78 9.14
C GLU A 40 -2.29 14.23 8.04
N VAL A 41 -2.44 14.75 6.84
CA VAL A 41 -1.54 14.52 5.71
C VAL A 41 -1.17 15.89 5.17
N SER A 42 0.10 16.27 5.30
CA SER A 42 0.64 17.48 4.73
C SER A 42 1.46 17.17 3.48
N PHE A 43 1.31 18.03 2.48
CA PHE A 43 1.99 17.87 1.21
C PHE A 43 2.68 19.18 0.82
N THR A 44 4.00 19.15 0.71
CA THR A 44 4.84 20.27 0.29
C THR A 44 5.37 20.01 -1.11
N THR A 45 5.02 20.85 -2.08
CA THR A 45 5.33 20.64 -3.50
C THR A 45 6.68 21.18 -3.94
N SER A 46 7.24 22.13 -3.21
CA SER A 46 8.54 22.75 -3.55
C SER A 46 9.32 23.09 -2.29
N GLY A 47 10.62 22.95 -2.40
CA GLY A 47 11.67 23.05 -1.41
C GLY A 47 11.35 23.78 -0.12
N GLY A 48 11.48 23.10 0.99
CA GLY A 48 11.23 23.61 2.33
C GLY A 48 12.26 24.65 2.80
N LEU A 49 12.46 25.74 2.04
CA LEU A 49 13.29 26.91 2.45
C LEU A 49 14.68 26.54 3.03
N GLY A 50 15.27 25.43 2.57
CA GLY A 50 16.55 24.90 3.09
C GLY A 50 16.43 23.88 4.23
N GLU A 51 15.23 23.58 4.69
CA GLU A 51 14.99 22.53 5.69
C GLU A 51 14.93 21.11 5.09
N ALA A 52 14.68 21.01 3.79
CA ALA A 52 14.65 19.73 3.09
C ALA A 52 16.01 19.42 2.45
N GLU A 53 16.49 18.21 2.62
CA GLU A 53 17.73 17.70 2.00
C GLU A 53 17.67 17.62 0.47
N VAL A 54 16.46 17.62 -0.10
CA VAL A 54 16.21 17.46 -1.54
C VAL A 54 15.13 18.42 -2.02
N GLY A 55 15.19 18.79 -3.30
CA GLY A 55 14.25 19.75 -3.92
C GLY A 55 12.90 19.16 -4.34
N GLY A 56 12.64 17.88 -4.06
CA GLY A 56 11.39 17.20 -4.45
C GLY A 56 10.23 17.41 -3.49
N PRO A 57 9.02 16.96 -3.86
CA PRO A 57 7.85 17.06 -3.00
C PRO A 57 8.01 16.19 -1.75
N THR A 58 7.50 16.68 -0.62
CA THR A 58 7.47 15.94 0.64
C THR A 58 6.03 15.72 1.07
N MET A 59 5.68 14.48 1.39
CA MET A 59 4.42 14.07 2.00
C MET A 59 4.70 13.62 3.43
N ASN A 60 4.12 14.28 4.41
CA ASN A 60 4.21 13.87 5.80
C ASN A 60 2.84 13.42 6.31
N ILE A 61 2.82 12.25 6.94
CA ILE A 61 1.63 11.62 7.48
C ILE A 61 1.76 11.58 8.99
N VAL A 62 0.76 12.11 9.67
CA VAL A 62 0.65 12.04 11.13
C VAL A 62 -0.40 10.98 11.45
N PRO A 63 -0.03 9.81 12.00
CA PRO A 63 -0.98 8.77 12.40
C PRO A 63 -1.93 9.26 13.49
N LYS A 64 -3.17 8.78 13.48
CA LYS A 64 -4.16 9.08 14.52
C LYS A 64 -3.64 8.70 15.92
N THR A 65 -4.06 9.48 16.89
CA THR A 65 -3.85 9.21 18.31
C THR A 65 -5.16 8.85 18.98
N GLY A 66 -5.11 8.05 20.04
CA GLY A 66 -6.26 7.85 20.92
C GLY A 66 -6.63 9.13 21.67
N GLY A 67 -7.85 9.17 22.18
CA GLY A 67 -8.38 10.25 23.03
C GLY A 67 -9.06 9.68 24.26
N ASN A 68 -9.73 10.54 25.05
CA ASN A 68 -10.44 10.12 26.28
C ASN A 68 -11.77 9.36 26.02
N THR A 69 -12.16 9.23 24.75
CA THR A 69 -13.34 8.48 24.34
C THR A 69 -12.92 7.43 23.33
N VAL A 70 -13.40 6.21 23.49
CA VAL A 70 -13.16 5.17 22.49
C VAL A 70 -13.91 5.52 21.21
N ARG A 71 -13.18 5.58 20.10
CA ARG A 71 -13.70 5.84 18.76
C ARG A 71 -13.02 4.93 17.77
N GLY A 72 -13.78 4.50 16.77
CA GLY A 72 -13.24 3.66 15.71
C GLY A 72 -13.92 3.94 14.39
N THR A 73 -13.28 3.50 13.32
CA THR A 73 -13.76 3.55 11.96
C THR A 73 -13.51 2.22 11.29
N ILE A 74 -14.44 1.77 10.46
CA ILE A 74 -14.25 0.62 9.57
C ILE A 74 -14.58 1.09 8.16
N TYR A 75 -13.76 0.69 7.23
CA TYR A 75 -13.96 0.91 5.80
C TYR A 75 -13.78 -0.41 5.08
N ALA A 76 -14.65 -0.68 4.12
CA ALA A 76 -14.53 -1.85 3.26
C ALA A 76 -14.97 -1.47 1.85
N ALA A 77 -14.15 -1.77 0.88
CA ALA A 77 -14.46 -1.63 -0.53
C ALA A 77 -13.96 -2.84 -1.30
N GLY A 78 -14.63 -3.15 -2.40
CA GLY A 78 -14.19 -4.23 -3.26
C GLY A 78 -14.92 -4.23 -4.59
N VAL A 79 -14.22 -4.73 -5.60
CA VAL A 79 -14.77 -4.95 -6.93
C VAL A 79 -14.26 -6.28 -7.48
N GLY A 80 -15.15 -7.03 -8.09
CA GLY A 80 -14.83 -8.26 -8.81
C GLY A 80 -15.06 -8.10 -10.31
N ASN A 81 -14.65 -9.09 -11.08
CA ASN A 81 -14.74 -9.10 -12.54
C ASN A 81 -16.15 -8.75 -13.06
N ALA A 82 -17.20 -9.20 -12.39
CA ALA A 82 -18.59 -8.96 -12.79
C ALA A 82 -19.01 -7.47 -12.79
N LEU A 83 -18.27 -6.61 -12.08
CA LEU A 83 -18.54 -5.18 -11.95
C LEU A 83 -17.60 -4.33 -12.83
N VAL A 84 -16.71 -4.95 -13.56
CA VAL A 84 -15.71 -4.27 -14.41
C VAL A 84 -16.16 -4.33 -15.87
N GLY A 85 -16.24 -3.17 -16.52
CA GLY A 85 -16.47 -3.09 -17.94
C GLY A 85 -15.29 -3.60 -18.75
N SER A 86 -15.55 -4.15 -19.94
CA SER A 86 -14.51 -4.56 -20.87
C SER A 86 -14.25 -3.45 -21.90
N ASN A 87 -12.99 -3.11 -22.10
CA ASN A 87 -12.52 -2.25 -23.18
C ASN A 87 -11.91 -3.05 -24.35
N TYR A 88 -12.17 -4.34 -24.40
CA TYR A 88 -11.70 -5.22 -25.46
C TYR A 88 -12.52 -5.03 -26.74
N THR A 89 -11.96 -4.34 -27.71
CA THR A 89 -12.60 -3.97 -28.97
C THR A 89 -12.13 -4.83 -30.14
N ASP A 90 -12.86 -4.75 -31.26
CA ASP A 90 -12.48 -5.46 -32.49
C ASP A 90 -11.15 -4.93 -33.07
N GLU A 91 -10.82 -3.64 -32.84
CA GLU A 91 -9.54 -3.06 -33.25
C GLU A 91 -8.40 -3.70 -32.47
N LEU A 92 -8.54 -3.89 -31.15
CA LEU A 92 -7.54 -4.56 -30.33
C LEU A 92 -7.36 -6.02 -30.72
N ARG A 93 -8.46 -6.69 -31.10
CA ARG A 93 -8.41 -8.05 -31.63
C ARG A 93 -7.68 -8.11 -32.96
N ALA A 94 -7.96 -7.19 -33.87
CA ALA A 94 -7.29 -7.07 -35.16
C ALA A 94 -5.80 -6.73 -35.01
N ALA A 95 -5.44 -5.93 -33.98
CA ALA A 95 -4.06 -5.64 -33.64
C ALA A 95 -3.29 -6.82 -32.99
N GLY A 96 -3.97 -7.97 -32.78
CA GLY A 96 -3.33 -9.20 -32.29
C GLY A 96 -3.52 -9.52 -30.82
N LEU A 97 -4.26 -8.72 -30.07
CA LEU A 97 -4.62 -9.04 -28.69
C LEU A 97 -5.69 -10.14 -28.67
N ARG A 98 -5.27 -11.38 -28.41
CA ARG A 98 -6.18 -12.54 -28.42
C ARG A 98 -6.88 -12.72 -27.08
N THR A 99 -6.19 -12.42 -25.98
CA THR A 99 -6.71 -12.60 -24.62
C THR A 99 -6.45 -11.32 -23.84
N PRO A 100 -7.49 -10.57 -23.49
CA PRO A 100 -7.35 -9.34 -22.70
C PRO A 100 -6.92 -9.64 -21.27
N GLY A 101 -6.36 -8.64 -20.61
CA GLY A 101 -6.20 -8.63 -19.17
C GLY A 101 -7.53 -8.28 -18.51
N GLU A 102 -7.87 -8.97 -17.44
CA GLU A 102 -9.07 -8.75 -16.67
C GLU A 102 -8.73 -8.47 -15.21
N LEU A 103 -9.44 -7.53 -14.59
CA LEU A 103 -9.41 -7.37 -13.14
C LEU A 103 -10.25 -8.49 -12.52
N LEU A 104 -9.61 -9.41 -11.84
CA LEU A 104 -10.28 -10.54 -11.19
C LEU A 104 -10.87 -10.14 -9.85
N LYS A 105 -10.11 -9.36 -9.07
CA LYS A 105 -10.47 -8.99 -7.72
C LYS A 105 -9.65 -7.78 -7.28
N LEU A 106 -10.31 -6.80 -6.68
CA LEU A 106 -9.69 -5.68 -5.96
C LEU A 106 -10.45 -5.50 -4.65
N TRP A 107 -9.75 -5.35 -3.54
CA TRP A 107 -10.37 -5.09 -2.24
C TRP A 107 -9.48 -4.22 -1.37
N ASP A 108 -10.12 -3.53 -0.44
CA ASP A 108 -9.49 -2.73 0.61
C ASP A 108 -10.41 -2.79 1.85
N ILE A 109 -9.92 -3.39 2.91
CA ILE A 109 -10.59 -3.50 4.20
C ILE A 109 -9.69 -2.86 5.23
N ASN A 110 -10.18 -1.85 5.90
CA ASN A 110 -9.42 -1.06 6.85
C ASN A 110 -10.25 -0.82 8.10
N GLY A 111 -9.63 -0.99 9.26
CA GLY A 111 -10.25 -0.73 10.54
C GLY A 111 -9.27 -0.08 11.52
N GLY A 112 -9.76 0.89 12.27
CA GLY A 112 -8.95 1.53 13.31
C GLY A 112 -9.80 1.87 14.52
N VAL A 113 -9.22 1.73 15.70
CA VAL A 113 -9.86 2.07 16.99
C VAL A 113 -8.83 2.67 17.94
N GLY A 114 -9.25 3.70 18.65
CA GLY A 114 -8.43 4.35 19.67
C GLY A 114 -9.26 4.77 20.86
N GLY A 115 -8.59 4.91 22.00
CA GLY A 115 -9.23 5.28 23.25
C GLY A 115 -8.25 5.43 24.40
N PRO A 116 -8.74 5.67 25.64
CA PRO A 116 -7.91 5.77 26.81
C PRO A 116 -7.61 4.38 27.40
N ILE A 117 -6.36 4.13 27.75
CA ILE A 117 -6.01 3.09 28.72
C ILE A 117 -6.17 3.67 30.13
N VAL A 118 -5.65 4.89 30.32
CA VAL A 118 -5.89 5.71 31.52
C VAL A 118 -6.32 7.08 31.04
N LYS A 119 -7.53 7.52 31.41
CA LYS A 119 -8.04 8.85 31.01
C LYS A 119 -7.04 9.94 31.42
N ASP A 120 -6.89 10.93 30.52
CA ASP A 120 -6.03 12.09 30.66
C ASP A 120 -4.52 11.79 30.77
N ARG A 121 -4.11 10.49 30.62
CA ARG A 121 -2.73 10.09 30.78
C ARG A 121 -2.21 9.15 29.71
N ILE A 122 -2.93 8.08 29.38
CA ILE A 122 -2.44 7.04 28.50
C ILE A 122 -3.52 6.71 27.47
N TRP A 123 -3.18 6.85 26.19
CA TRP A 123 -4.07 6.54 25.09
C TRP A 123 -3.41 5.57 24.12
N TYR A 124 -4.24 4.82 23.46
CA TYR A 124 -3.84 3.94 22.37
C TYR A 124 -4.61 4.27 21.09
N PHE A 125 -4.02 3.96 19.96
CA PHE A 125 -4.68 3.81 18.67
C PHE A 125 -4.09 2.60 17.97
N VAL A 126 -4.95 1.72 17.49
CA VAL A 126 -4.57 0.53 16.73
C VAL A 126 -5.36 0.49 15.44
N ASN A 127 -4.70 0.10 14.35
CA ASN A 127 -5.36 -0.13 13.07
C ASN A 127 -4.81 -1.37 12.38
N SER A 128 -5.61 -1.90 11.45
CA SER A 128 -5.22 -2.94 10.53
C SER A 128 -5.87 -2.70 9.19
N ARG A 129 -5.13 -2.95 8.12
CA ARG A 129 -5.60 -2.85 6.74
C ARG A 129 -5.19 -4.09 5.96
N GLU A 130 -6.09 -4.58 5.17
CA GLU A 130 -5.84 -5.63 4.20
C GLU A 130 -6.37 -5.18 2.84
N GLU A 131 -5.48 -5.13 1.86
CA GLU A 131 -5.83 -4.76 0.50
C GLU A 131 -5.14 -5.66 -0.51
N GLY A 132 -5.71 -5.76 -1.69
CA GLY A 132 -5.09 -6.53 -2.75
C GLY A 132 -5.71 -6.30 -4.11
N SER A 133 -4.93 -6.68 -5.12
CA SER A 133 -5.32 -6.61 -6.52
C SER A 133 -4.85 -7.86 -7.26
N TRP A 134 -5.79 -8.52 -7.90
CA TRP A 134 -5.54 -9.68 -8.74
C TRP A 134 -6.00 -9.40 -10.15
N GLN A 135 -5.08 -9.58 -11.11
CA GLN A 135 -5.33 -9.30 -12.51
C GLN A 135 -4.80 -10.44 -13.37
N SER A 136 -5.54 -10.81 -14.40
CA SER A 136 -5.02 -11.74 -15.41
C SER A 136 -4.01 -11.01 -16.32
N VAL A 137 -3.00 -11.75 -16.77
CA VAL A 137 -1.94 -11.21 -17.64
C VAL A 137 -2.30 -11.47 -19.10
N PRO A 138 -2.42 -10.41 -19.94
CA PRO A 138 -2.77 -10.56 -21.34
C PRO A 138 -1.84 -11.53 -22.07
N GLY A 139 -2.42 -12.52 -22.77
CA GLY A 139 -1.67 -13.44 -23.62
C GLY A 139 -0.75 -14.43 -22.89
N MET A 140 -0.71 -14.41 -21.55
CA MET A 140 0.09 -15.35 -20.75
C MET A 140 -0.79 -16.42 -20.10
N TYR A 141 -0.28 -17.65 -20.10
CA TYR A 141 -0.96 -18.81 -19.54
C TYR A 141 -0.07 -19.51 -18.52
N ARG A 142 -0.66 -20.31 -17.65
CA ARG A 142 0.10 -21.15 -16.75
C ARG A 142 0.86 -22.22 -17.53
N ASN A 143 2.05 -22.56 -17.05
CA ASN A 143 2.82 -23.66 -17.60
C ASN A 143 2.27 -24.99 -17.08
N GLN A 144 1.88 -25.92 -17.96
CA GLN A 144 1.46 -27.26 -17.58
C GLN A 144 2.57 -28.06 -16.89
N ASN A 145 3.83 -27.73 -17.20
CA ASN A 145 5.01 -28.37 -16.62
C ASN A 145 5.50 -27.68 -15.34
N ALA A 146 4.79 -26.66 -14.83
CA ALA A 146 5.20 -25.99 -13.61
C ALA A 146 5.26 -26.95 -12.42
N GLY A 147 6.40 -26.94 -11.70
CA GLY A 147 6.64 -27.81 -10.55
C GLY A 147 7.24 -29.19 -10.89
N ASP A 148 7.41 -29.53 -12.15
CA ASP A 148 8.12 -30.73 -12.57
C ASP A 148 9.59 -30.40 -12.88
N PRO A 149 10.56 -30.79 -12.03
CA PRO A 149 11.98 -30.44 -12.22
C PRO A 149 12.63 -31.17 -13.41
N THR A 150 11.93 -32.08 -14.04
CA THR A 150 12.42 -32.84 -15.21
C THR A 150 11.99 -32.22 -16.54
N LYS A 151 11.06 -31.26 -16.50
CA LYS A 151 10.50 -30.64 -17.69
C LYS A 151 10.83 -29.15 -17.74
N PHE A 152 11.70 -28.76 -18.68
CA PHE A 152 12.17 -27.40 -18.83
C PHE A 152 11.46 -26.61 -19.93
N ILE A 153 10.52 -27.25 -20.66
CA ILE A 153 9.79 -26.61 -21.76
C ILE A 153 8.51 -26.01 -21.25
N TYR A 154 8.26 -24.76 -21.60
CA TYR A 154 6.99 -24.09 -21.35
C TYR A 154 5.91 -24.67 -22.26
N VAL A 155 4.87 -25.23 -21.66
CA VAL A 155 3.66 -25.71 -22.35
C VAL A 155 2.47 -24.92 -21.80
N PRO A 156 1.88 -24.00 -22.59
CA PRO A 156 0.80 -23.15 -22.10
C PRO A 156 -0.47 -23.96 -21.83
N ASP A 157 -1.03 -23.77 -20.64
CA ASP A 157 -2.38 -24.25 -20.32
C ASP A 157 -3.41 -23.19 -20.76
N LEU A 158 -3.93 -23.34 -21.96
CA LEU A 158 -4.85 -22.36 -22.56
C LEU A 158 -6.18 -22.21 -21.79
N THR A 159 -6.46 -23.07 -20.83
CA THR A 159 -7.64 -22.97 -19.96
C THR A 159 -7.38 -22.10 -18.72
N ARG A 160 -6.12 -21.77 -18.42
CA ARG A 160 -5.71 -21.08 -17.20
C ARG A 160 -4.77 -19.93 -17.50
N GLN A 161 -5.33 -18.73 -17.64
CA GLN A 161 -4.55 -17.52 -17.83
C GLN A 161 -3.67 -17.25 -16.60
N ALA A 162 -2.47 -16.73 -16.82
CA ALA A 162 -1.60 -16.29 -15.73
C ALA A 162 -2.23 -15.10 -14.99
N VAL A 163 -1.99 -15.03 -13.69
CA VAL A 163 -2.53 -13.98 -12.81
C VAL A 163 -1.38 -13.29 -12.10
N THR A 164 -1.39 -11.98 -12.11
CA THR A 164 -0.57 -11.16 -11.21
C THR A 164 -1.40 -10.86 -9.97
N ALA A 165 -0.84 -11.16 -8.81
CA ALA A 165 -1.46 -10.90 -7.52
C ALA A 165 -0.53 -10.04 -6.66
N SER A 166 -1.10 -9.09 -5.96
CA SER A 166 -0.41 -8.28 -4.97
C SER A 166 -1.34 -8.11 -3.78
N ASP A 167 -0.92 -8.63 -2.64
CA ASP A 167 -1.67 -8.57 -1.39
C ASP A 167 -0.81 -7.84 -0.36
N TRP A 168 -1.44 -6.88 0.34
CA TRP A 168 -0.82 -6.08 1.38
C TRP A 168 -1.59 -6.25 2.67
N THR A 169 -0.86 -6.46 3.75
CA THR A 169 -1.41 -6.46 5.11
C THR A 169 -0.60 -5.49 5.93
N THR A 170 -1.28 -4.58 6.59
CA THR A 170 -0.66 -3.57 7.46
C THR A 170 -1.29 -3.63 8.83
N GLY A 171 -0.50 -3.47 9.86
CA GLY A 171 -0.96 -3.30 11.23
C GLY A 171 -0.12 -2.28 11.96
N SER A 172 -0.74 -1.36 12.68
CA SER A 172 -0.01 -0.39 13.47
C SER A 172 -0.59 -0.18 14.86
N LEU A 173 0.28 0.24 15.77
CA LEU A 173 -0.06 0.61 17.13
C LEU A 173 0.63 1.93 17.48
N ARG A 174 -0.14 2.86 18.01
CA ARG A 174 0.38 4.08 18.63
C ARG A 174 -0.01 4.15 20.09
N LEU A 175 0.97 4.36 20.95
CA LEU A 175 0.76 4.65 22.36
C LEU A 175 1.20 6.08 22.63
N THR A 176 0.38 6.81 23.38
CA THR A 176 0.65 8.16 23.80
C THR A 176 0.56 8.23 25.32
N VAL A 177 1.63 8.71 25.97
CA VAL A 177 1.74 8.81 27.42
C VAL A 177 2.03 10.24 27.83
N GLN A 178 1.11 10.86 28.55
CA GLN A 178 1.33 12.13 29.24
C GLN A 178 1.97 11.85 30.60
N ALA A 179 3.30 11.77 30.65
CA ALA A 179 4.03 11.40 31.86
C ALA A 179 3.99 12.52 32.92
N THR A 180 4.11 13.78 32.48
CA THR A 180 3.98 14.98 33.32
C THR A 180 3.23 16.06 32.51
N PRO A 181 2.77 17.17 33.13
CA PRO A 181 2.14 18.27 32.38
C PRO A 181 3.00 18.86 31.26
N ARG A 182 4.33 18.65 31.30
CA ARG A 182 5.28 19.17 30.32
C ARG A 182 5.85 18.10 29.37
N ASN A 183 5.71 16.82 29.72
CA ASN A 183 6.36 15.73 28.96
C ASN A 183 5.33 14.75 28.44
N ARG A 184 5.30 14.61 27.13
CA ARG A 184 4.47 13.67 26.39
C ARG A 184 5.36 12.78 25.54
N PHE A 185 5.15 11.47 25.62
CA PHE A 185 5.86 10.47 24.85
C PHE A 185 4.89 9.80 23.88
N ASN A 186 5.36 9.56 22.67
CA ASN A 186 4.64 8.78 21.66
C ASN A 186 5.53 7.62 21.24
N VAL A 187 4.95 6.42 21.21
CA VAL A 187 5.56 5.23 20.64
C VAL A 187 4.68 4.82 19.46
N PHE A 188 5.27 4.67 18.31
CA PHE A 188 4.60 4.20 17.09
C PHE A 188 5.30 2.96 16.59
N TRP A 189 4.54 1.91 16.34
CA TRP A 189 4.97 0.68 15.71
C TRP A 189 4.07 0.40 14.51
N ASP A 190 4.68 0.02 13.40
CA ASP A 190 4.01 -0.31 12.17
C ASP A 190 4.68 -1.52 11.53
N GLU A 191 3.88 -2.46 11.09
CA GLU A 191 4.35 -3.64 10.37
C GLU A 191 3.54 -3.79 9.08
N GLN A 192 4.26 -3.95 7.98
CA GLN A 192 3.69 -4.16 6.67
C GLN A 192 4.24 -5.42 6.05
N LYS A 193 3.33 -6.24 5.51
CA LYS A 193 3.66 -7.41 4.72
C LYS A 193 3.11 -7.23 3.33
N VAL A 194 3.97 -7.40 2.35
CA VAL A 194 3.56 -7.46 0.94
C VAL A 194 3.82 -8.84 0.41
N CYS A 195 2.83 -9.40 -0.25
CA CYS A 195 2.99 -10.62 -0.99
C CYS A 195 2.68 -10.39 -2.47
N GLN A 196 3.71 -10.44 -3.29
CA GLN A 196 3.59 -10.38 -4.74
C GLN A 196 3.66 -11.80 -5.30
N LYS A 197 2.69 -12.15 -6.15
CA LYS A 197 2.60 -13.48 -6.78
C LYS A 197 2.30 -14.64 -5.81
N CYS A 198 1.73 -14.39 -4.67
CA CYS A 198 1.46 -15.45 -3.68
C CYS A 198 0.47 -16.51 -4.15
N VAL A 199 -0.38 -16.17 -5.10
CA VAL A 199 -1.40 -17.08 -5.64
C VAL A 199 -0.87 -17.97 -6.77
N ASN A 200 0.25 -17.60 -7.36
CA ASN A 200 0.81 -18.26 -8.53
C ASN A 200 2.27 -18.67 -8.32
N GLY A 201 2.59 -19.32 -7.22
CA GLY A 201 3.91 -19.92 -7.04
C GLY A 201 4.32 -20.71 -8.28
N GLY A 202 4.91 -20.06 -9.25
CA GLY A 202 5.43 -20.68 -10.46
C GLY A 202 4.93 -19.99 -11.74
N LEU A 203 5.65 -19.00 -12.19
CA LEU A 203 5.99 -18.86 -13.59
C LEU A 203 7.25 -19.65 -13.82
#